data_bc6919bbb0cf70682ca274aaeb555d25
#
_entry.id   bc6919bbb0cf70682ca274aaeb555d25
#
_cell.length_a   1.000
_cell.length_b   1.000
_cell.length_c   1.000
_cell.angle_alpha   90.00
_cell.angle_beta   90.00
_cell.angle_gamma   90.00
#
_symmetry.space_group_name_H-M   'P 1'
#
loop_
_entity.id
_entity.type
_entity.pdbx_description
1 polymer ?
#
loop_
_entity_poly.entity_id
_entity_poly.type
_entity_poly.pdbx_seq_one_letter_code
_entity_poly.pdbx_strand_id
1 'polypeptide(L)'
;MPLQPSGLFKTLRDVLPRDAAITMDAGTLCLQATDALNYWQPKSLFTPLDFGLVGFSFACGLGVKLAAPDRPVVSLMGDGGFGMTVSELSTAVDHGINTVTVV
;
A
#
# COMPACT_ATOMS: atom_id res chain seq x y z
N MET A 1 20.33 14.16 5.62
CA MET A 1 19.44 14.65 4.54
C MET A 1 18.02 14.16 4.79
N PRO A 2 17.03 15.03 4.72
CA PRO A 2 15.65 14.56 4.86
C PRO A 2 15.27 13.64 3.69
N LEU A 3 14.50 12.61 3.97
CA LEU A 3 13.98 11.69 2.97
C LEU A 3 13.00 12.44 2.06
N GLN A 4 13.22 12.36 0.76
CA GLN A 4 12.31 12.94 -0.22
C GLN A 4 11.33 11.87 -0.72
N PRO A 5 10.03 12.21 -0.90
CA PRO A 5 9.05 11.25 -1.39
C PRO A 5 9.45 10.60 -2.72
N SER A 6 9.98 11.37 -3.65
CA SER A 6 10.44 10.84 -4.93
C SER A 6 11.56 9.79 -4.78
N GLY A 7 12.46 9.99 -3.83
CA GLY A 7 13.51 9.01 -3.52
C GLY A 7 12.94 7.73 -2.94
N LEU A 8 11.95 7.84 -2.05
CA LEU A 8 11.25 6.69 -1.49
C LEU A 8 10.58 5.85 -2.58
N PHE A 9 9.80 6.51 -3.45
CA PHE A 9 9.05 5.80 -4.48
C PHE A 9 9.97 5.15 -5.52
N LYS A 10 11.05 5.81 -5.89
CA LYS A 10 12.07 5.21 -6.75
C LYS A 10 12.67 3.97 -6.11
N THR A 11 13.07 4.06 -4.86
CA THR A 11 13.65 2.93 -4.12
C THR A 11 12.65 1.78 -4.00
N LEU A 12 11.40 2.07 -3.67
CA LEU A 12 10.35 1.05 -3.64
C LEU A 12 10.25 0.33 -4.99
N ARG A 13 10.25 1.08 -6.10
CA ARG A 13 10.14 0.45 -7.41
C ARG A 13 11.37 -0.38 -7.78
N ASP A 14 12.55 0.06 -7.36
CA ASP A 14 13.80 -0.66 -7.63
C ASP A 14 13.90 -1.98 -6.85
N VAL A 15 13.38 -2.02 -5.63
CA VAL A 15 13.49 -3.21 -4.76
C VAL A 15 12.30 -4.16 -4.87
N LEU A 16 11.12 -3.67 -5.26
CA LEU A 16 9.93 -4.51 -5.34
C LEU A 16 9.92 -5.32 -6.63
N PRO A 17 9.48 -6.59 -6.56
CA PRO A 17 9.22 -7.37 -7.76
C PRO A 17 8.17 -6.70 -8.65
N ARG A 18 8.19 -7.02 -9.95
CA ARG A 18 7.24 -6.44 -10.92
C ARG A 18 5.80 -6.89 -10.68
N ASP A 19 5.59 -8.01 -10.01
CA ASP A 19 4.27 -8.54 -9.67
C ASP A 19 3.75 -8.03 -8.32
N ALA A 20 4.50 -7.19 -7.62
CA ALA A 20 4.06 -6.61 -6.35
C ALA A 20 2.75 -5.84 -6.53
N ALA A 21 1.82 -6.07 -5.62
CA ALA A 21 0.58 -5.32 -5.52
C ALA A 21 0.76 -4.18 -4.51
N ILE A 22 0.30 -3.00 -4.88
CA ILE A 22 0.41 -1.80 -4.05
C ILE A 22 -1.00 -1.31 -3.75
N THR A 23 -1.29 -1.12 -2.47
CA THR A 23 -2.51 -0.45 -2.04
C THR A 23 -2.18 0.95 -1.56
N MET A 24 -3.02 1.89 -1.88
CA MET A 24 -2.83 3.30 -1.52
C MET A 24 -4.07 3.81 -0.81
N ASP A 25 -3.83 4.78 0.06
CA ASP A 25 -4.89 5.50 0.76
C ASP A 25 -5.22 6.79 0.02
N ALA A 26 -6.05 7.62 0.61
CA ALA A 26 -6.24 9.00 0.19
C ALA A 26 -5.16 9.89 0.84
N GLY A 27 -4.87 11.03 0.21
CA GLY A 27 -3.96 12.03 0.75
C GLY A 27 -2.77 12.34 -0.15
N THR A 28 -1.94 13.26 0.30
CA THR A 28 -0.81 13.79 -0.48
C THR A 28 0.20 12.69 -0.86
N LEU A 29 0.50 11.80 0.07
CA LEU A 29 1.42 10.69 -0.19
C LEU A 29 0.93 9.84 -1.37
N CYS A 30 -0.35 9.55 -1.40
CA CYS A 30 -0.94 8.69 -2.43
C CYS A 30 -1.00 9.36 -3.79
N LEU A 31 -1.24 10.66 -3.83
CA LEU A 31 -1.17 11.44 -5.07
C LEU A 31 0.23 11.40 -5.66
N GLN A 32 1.24 11.62 -4.84
CA GLN A 32 2.63 11.58 -5.27
C GLN A 32 3.06 10.17 -5.71
N ALA A 33 2.63 9.15 -4.98
CA ALA A 33 2.93 7.76 -5.31
C ALA A 33 2.27 7.33 -6.63
N THR A 34 1.04 7.75 -6.88
CA THR A 34 0.32 7.46 -8.12
C THR A 34 1.06 8.02 -9.33
N ASP A 35 1.65 9.21 -9.18
CA ASP A 35 2.41 9.85 -10.25
C ASP A 35 3.79 9.21 -10.47
N ALA A 36 4.40 8.66 -9.43
CA ALA A 36 5.79 8.24 -9.43
C ALA A 36 5.99 6.73 -9.67
N LEU A 37 5.01 5.89 -9.36
CA LEU A 37 5.15 4.43 -9.43
C LEU A 37 4.67 3.86 -10.76
N ASN A 38 5.42 2.89 -11.28
CA ASN A 38 5.09 2.16 -12.49
C ASN A 38 4.57 0.76 -12.16
N TYR A 39 3.70 0.22 -13.03
CA TYR A 39 3.09 -1.10 -12.88
C TYR A 39 3.21 -1.87 -14.18
N TRP A 40 3.50 -3.17 -14.08
CA TRP A 40 3.70 -4.04 -15.25
C TRP A 40 2.64 -5.11 -15.41
N GLN A 41 1.80 -5.29 -14.40
CA GLN A 41 0.73 -6.30 -14.42
C GLN A 41 -0.61 -5.67 -14.11
N PRO A 42 -1.71 -6.17 -14.69
CA PRO A 42 -3.06 -5.81 -14.24
C PRO A 42 -3.27 -6.13 -12.77
N LYS A 43 -4.16 -5.39 -12.13
CA LYS A 43 -4.51 -5.57 -10.71
C LYS A 43 -3.30 -5.47 -9.78
N SER A 44 -2.44 -4.51 -10.04
CA SER A 44 -1.27 -4.21 -9.21
C SER A 44 -1.41 -2.93 -8.39
N LEU A 45 -2.41 -2.11 -8.68
CA LEU A 45 -2.71 -0.89 -7.93
C LEU A 45 -4.15 -0.93 -7.44
N PHE A 46 -4.33 -0.72 -6.15
CA PHE A 46 -5.64 -0.63 -5.50
C PHE A 46 -5.71 0.69 -4.74
N THR A 47 -6.67 1.53 -5.08
CA THR A 47 -6.79 2.87 -4.54
C THR A 47 -8.24 3.30 -4.47
N PRO A 48 -8.65 4.08 -3.45
CA PRO A 48 -10.02 4.55 -3.30
C PRO A 48 -10.28 5.85 -4.09
N LEU A 49 -9.88 5.91 -5.37
CA LEU A 49 -9.85 7.14 -6.15
C LEU A 49 -11.17 7.91 -6.17
N ASP A 50 -12.30 7.19 -6.29
CA ASP A 50 -13.60 7.82 -6.48
C ASP A 50 -14.10 8.54 -5.22
N PHE A 51 -13.88 7.94 -4.05
CA PHE A 51 -14.33 8.50 -2.78
C PHE A 51 -13.22 9.19 -2.00
N GLY A 52 -11.95 8.94 -2.32
CA GLY A 52 -10.84 9.45 -1.53
C GLY A 52 -10.91 8.98 -0.08
N LEU A 53 -11.23 7.71 0.15
CA LEU A 53 -11.48 7.17 1.48
C LEU A 53 -10.19 6.93 2.24
N VAL A 54 -10.03 7.65 3.34
CA VAL A 54 -8.91 7.45 4.29
C VAL A 54 -9.16 6.17 5.11
N GLY A 55 -8.10 5.37 5.31
CA GLY A 55 -8.20 4.09 6.02
C GLY A 55 -8.41 2.89 5.10
N PHE A 56 -8.47 3.10 3.81
CA PHE A 56 -8.67 2.03 2.81
C PHE A 56 -7.46 1.11 2.66
N SER A 57 -6.26 1.67 2.64
CA SER A 57 -5.06 0.98 2.13
C SER A 57 -4.67 -0.23 2.96
N PHE A 58 -4.63 -0.11 4.28
CA PHE A 58 -4.18 -1.20 5.14
C PHE A 58 -5.11 -2.41 5.05
N ALA A 59 -6.40 -2.20 5.24
CA ALA A 59 -7.38 -3.28 5.17
C ALA A 59 -7.46 -3.90 3.76
N CYS A 60 -7.41 -3.07 2.73
CA CYS A 60 -7.36 -3.55 1.35
C CYS A 60 -6.12 -4.42 1.10
N GLY A 61 -4.96 -4.02 1.61
CA GLY A 61 -3.73 -4.79 1.49
C GLY A 61 -3.85 -6.19 2.08
N LEU A 62 -4.49 -6.33 3.23
CA LEU A 62 -4.76 -7.64 3.82
C LEU A 62 -5.64 -8.49 2.90
N GLY A 63 -6.71 -7.90 2.34
CA GLY A 63 -7.59 -8.59 1.40
C GLY A 63 -6.87 -9.01 0.13
N VAL A 64 -6.02 -8.15 -0.44
CA VAL A 64 -5.23 -8.48 -1.63
C VAL A 64 -4.28 -9.64 -1.34
N LYS A 65 -3.64 -9.65 -0.18
CA LYS A 65 -2.74 -10.75 0.21
C LYS A 65 -3.48 -12.08 0.37
N LEU A 66 -4.69 -12.05 0.91
CA LEU A 66 -5.53 -13.25 1.00
C LEU A 66 -5.92 -13.77 -0.39
N ALA A 67 -6.25 -12.87 -1.30
CA ALA A 67 -6.66 -13.24 -2.66
C ALA A 67 -5.49 -13.71 -3.54
N ALA A 68 -4.29 -13.21 -3.27
CA ALA A 68 -3.08 -13.53 -4.03
C ALA A 68 -1.89 -13.76 -3.08
N PRO A 69 -1.87 -14.88 -2.35
CA PRO A 69 -0.91 -15.10 -1.25
C PRO A 69 0.55 -15.17 -1.72
N ASP A 70 0.80 -15.46 -3.00
CA ASP A 70 2.15 -15.54 -3.53
C ASP A 70 2.71 -14.20 -4.01
N ARG A 71 1.88 -13.15 -4.06
CA ARG A 71 2.32 -11.83 -4.47
C ARG A 71 2.79 -11.01 -3.28
N PRO A 72 3.90 -10.27 -3.39
CA PRO A 72 4.24 -9.24 -2.42
C PRO A 72 3.18 -8.15 -2.40
N VAL A 73 2.78 -7.70 -1.21
CA VAL A 73 1.80 -6.62 -1.04
C VAL A 73 2.42 -5.53 -0.19
N VAL A 74 2.40 -4.32 -0.70
CA VAL A 74 2.86 -3.12 -0.01
C VAL A 74 1.70 -2.14 0.11
N SER A 75 1.42 -1.71 1.32
CA SER A 75 0.37 -0.74 1.62
C SER A 75 1.00 0.61 1.97
N LEU A 76 0.66 1.64 1.22
CA LEU A 76 1.15 3.00 1.41
C LEU A 76 0.03 3.85 2.00
N MET A 77 0.32 4.56 3.08
CA MET A 77 -0.67 5.42 3.73
C MET A 77 0.00 6.47 4.60
N GLY A 78 -0.73 7.52 4.92
CA GLY A 78 -0.33 8.45 5.96
C GLY A 78 -0.69 7.93 7.35
N ASP A 79 -0.20 8.62 8.37
CA ASP A 79 -0.44 8.30 9.78
C ASP A 79 -1.93 8.27 10.13
N GLY A 80 -2.70 9.23 9.60
CA GLY A 80 -4.15 9.28 9.81
C GLY A 80 -4.87 8.07 9.24
N GLY A 81 -4.50 7.66 8.03
CA GLY A 81 -5.08 6.48 7.39
C GLY A 81 -4.75 5.20 8.14
N PHE A 82 -3.51 5.05 8.57
CA PHE A 82 -3.10 3.91 9.38
C PHE A 82 -3.85 3.87 10.71
N GLY A 83 -3.97 5.01 11.38
CA GLY A 83 -4.69 5.12 12.66
C GLY A 83 -6.15 4.68 12.59
N MET A 84 -6.80 4.85 11.45
CA MET A 84 -8.21 4.48 11.28
C MET A 84 -8.45 2.96 11.23
N THR A 85 -7.48 2.19 10.75
CA THR A 85 -7.63 0.73 10.58
C THR A 85 -6.53 -0.07 11.26
N VAL A 86 -5.74 0.56 12.12
CA VAL A 86 -4.63 -0.11 12.82
C VAL A 86 -5.09 -1.31 13.67
N SER A 87 -6.33 -1.32 14.12
CA SER A 87 -6.93 -2.45 14.85
C SER A 87 -6.93 -3.76 14.02
N GLU A 88 -6.90 -3.65 12.70
CA GLU A 88 -6.83 -4.82 11.83
C GLU A 88 -5.45 -5.51 11.84
N LEU A 89 -4.48 -4.97 12.57
CA LEU A 89 -3.24 -5.70 12.87
C LEU A 89 -3.52 -7.02 13.58
N SER A 90 -4.52 -7.05 14.47
CA SER A 90 -4.91 -8.32 15.12
C SER A 90 -5.43 -9.32 14.10
N THR A 91 -6.23 -8.88 13.13
CA THR A 91 -6.70 -9.73 12.03
C THR A 91 -5.53 -10.30 11.24
N ALA A 92 -4.55 -9.47 10.91
CA ALA A 92 -3.36 -9.90 10.18
C ALA A 92 -2.58 -10.98 10.95
N VAL A 93 -2.40 -10.79 12.24
CA VAL A 93 -1.70 -11.74 13.11
C VAL A 93 -2.49 -13.05 13.25
N ASP A 94 -3.79 -12.95 13.54
CA ASP A 94 -4.64 -14.12 13.76
C ASP A 94 -4.75 -15.02 12.53
N HIS A 95 -4.68 -14.43 11.35
CA HIS A 95 -4.80 -15.17 10.08
C HIS A 95 -3.48 -15.32 9.31
N GLY A 96 -2.35 -14.92 9.89
CA GLY A 96 -1.05 -15.08 9.26
C GLY A 96 -0.89 -14.30 7.95
N ILE A 97 -1.48 -13.09 7.85
CA ILE A 97 -1.47 -12.26 6.64
C ILE A 97 -0.25 -11.34 6.69
N ASN A 98 0.75 -11.62 5.86
CA ASN A 98 2.00 -10.87 5.82
C ASN A 98 2.01 -9.84 4.70
N THR A 99 1.97 -8.58 5.06
CA THR A 99 2.11 -7.44 4.14
C THR A 99 3.16 -6.47 4.67
N VAL A 100 3.68 -5.62 3.79
CA VAL A 100 4.55 -4.52 4.18
C VAL A 100 3.73 -3.24 4.22
N THR A 101 3.81 -2.53 5.33
CA THR A 101 3.11 -1.26 5.51
C THR A 101 4.12 -0.13 5.64
N VAL A 102 3.93 0.91 4.84
CA VAL A 102 4.74 2.13 4.86
C VAL A 102 3.83 3.29 5.24
N VAL A 103 4.19 3.96 6.34
CA VAL A 103 3.43 5.08 6.92
C VAL A 103 4.25 6.36 6.88
#